data_0204bd900af05780e8405661f65237fc
#
_entry.id   0204bd900af05780e8405661f65237fc
#
_cell.length_a   1.000
_cell.length_b   1.000
_cell.length_c   1.000
_cell.angle_alpha   90.00
_cell.angle_beta   90.00
_cell.angle_gamma   90.00
#
_symmetry.space_group_name_H-M   'P 1'
#
loop_
_entity.id
_entity.type
_entity.pdbx_description
1 polymer ?
#
loop_
_entity_poly.entity_id
_entity_poly.type
_entity_poly.pdbx_seq_one_letter_code
_entity_poly.pdbx_strand_id
1 'polypeptide(L)'
;MKKILSSLIMFSTLSSISMGATYMTSAKGNGINVRTSPTTKSRVVKVVPSGDIVNSDERSDNWYKVESVDSESEYNGYIHNSLLKPVTERNVLPNGNTNVRAAGSLKSKVIGKVNSEDVIYTIGNKNKGWYHVRLSKYQANGKKFGYIHESRFQD
;
A
#
# COMPACT_ATOMS: atom_id res chain seq x y z
N MET A 1 -57.10 10.97 -24.55
CA MET A 1 -56.07 10.06 -24.07
C MET A 1 -54.81 10.85 -23.77
N LYS A 2 -54.55 11.16 -22.50
CA LYS A 2 -53.34 11.89 -22.10
C LYS A 2 -52.28 10.85 -21.75
N LYS A 3 -51.17 10.80 -22.52
CA LYS A 3 -49.99 10.00 -22.20
C LYS A 3 -49.18 10.72 -21.14
N ILE A 4 -49.10 10.12 -19.97
CA ILE A 4 -48.22 10.56 -18.88
C ILE A 4 -46.83 9.99 -19.18
N LEU A 5 -45.89 10.86 -19.60
CA LEU A 5 -44.46 10.50 -19.64
C LEU A 5 -43.93 10.51 -18.23
N SER A 6 -43.69 9.30 -17.70
CA SER A 6 -42.98 9.12 -16.46
C SER A 6 -41.50 9.37 -16.70
N SER A 7 -40.98 10.52 -16.27
CA SER A 7 -39.55 10.83 -16.30
C SER A 7 -38.88 10.07 -15.16
N LEU A 8 -38.11 9.01 -15.50
CA LEU A 8 -37.29 8.29 -14.59
C LEU A 8 -36.01 9.11 -14.30
N ILE A 9 -36.02 9.83 -13.20
CA ILE A 9 -34.81 10.52 -12.72
C ILE A 9 -33.91 9.46 -12.16
N MET A 10 -32.90 9.05 -12.93
CA MET A 10 -31.76 8.27 -12.40
C MET A 10 -30.94 9.18 -11.48
N PHE A 11 -31.11 8.99 -10.18
CA PHE A 11 -30.11 9.45 -9.20
C PHE A 11 -28.87 8.57 -9.35
N SER A 12 -27.90 9.05 -10.10
CA SER A 12 -26.54 8.53 -9.98
C SER A 12 -25.99 8.99 -8.62
N THR A 13 -26.04 8.13 -7.62
CA THR A 13 -25.26 8.32 -6.41
C THR A 13 -23.80 8.20 -6.81
N LEU A 14 -23.12 9.35 -6.97
CA LEU A 14 -21.67 9.37 -6.89
C LEU A 14 -21.32 8.93 -5.46
N SER A 15 -21.04 7.65 -5.28
CA SER A 15 -20.27 7.20 -4.13
C SER A 15 -18.89 7.84 -4.29
N SER A 16 -18.63 8.86 -3.49
CA SER A 16 -17.27 9.32 -3.26
C SER A 16 -16.50 8.12 -2.72
N ILE A 17 -15.67 7.51 -3.57
CA ILE A 17 -14.69 6.54 -3.13
C ILE A 17 -13.76 7.35 -2.24
N SER A 18 -13.94 7.24 -0.94
CA SER A 18 -12.93 7.68 0.02
C SER A 18 -11.70 6.84 -0.29
N MET A 19 -10.72 7.42 -0.95
CA MET A 19 -9.43 6.79 -1.14
C MET A 19 -8.78 6.74 0.24
N GLY A 20 -8.97 5.63 0.94
CA GLY A 20 -8.34 5.37 2.21
C GLY A 20 -6.82 5.52 2.11
N ALA A 21 -6.17 5.92 3.19
CA ALA A 21 -4.72 6.01 3.21
C ALA A 21 -4.09 4.60 3.17
N THR A 22 -2.98 4.48 2.46
CA THR A 22 -2.26 3.22 2.31
C THR A 22 -1.10 3.15 3.30
N TYR A 23 -0.97 2.02 3.94
CA TYR A 23 0.06 1.76 4.94
C TYR A 23 0.78 0.46 4.65
N MET A 24 1.99 0.35 5.18
CA MET A 24 2.74 -0.88 5.26
C MET A 24 2.85 -1.33 6.71
N THR A 25 2.60 -2.59 6.98
CA THR A 25 2.81 -3.20 8.30
C THR A 25 4.30 -3.20 8.64
N SER A 26 4.65 -2.82 9.88
CA SER A 26 6.04 -2.67 10.32
C SER A 26 6.20 -2.95 11.80
N ALA A 27 6.84 -4.05 12.14
CA ALA A 27 7.22 -4.40 13.52
C ALA A 27 8.64 -4.91 13.61
N LYS A 28 9.23 -4.79 14.81
CA LYS A 28 10.51 -5.43 15.16
C LYS A 28 10.24 -6.81 15.75
N GLY A 29 9.82 -7.78 14.96
CA GLY A 29 9.51 -9.11 15.51
C GLY A 29 8.66 -9.97 14.59
N ASN A 30 8.20 -11.09 15.12
CA ASN A 30 7.65 -12.20 14.34
C ASN A 30 6.14 -12.10 14.08
N GLY A 31 5.65 -10.92 13.79
CA GLY A 31 4.27 -10.79 13.35
C GLY A 31 3.49 -9.65 13.99
N ILE A 32 2.43 -9.28 13.33
CA ILE A 32 1.55 -8.19 13.69
C ILE A 32 0.15 -8.75 13.85
N ASN A 33 -0.44 -8.55 15.03
CA ASN A 33 -1.78 -9.00 15.31
C ASN A 33 -2.82 -8.11 14.62
N VAL A 34 -3.64 -8.71 13.78
CA VAL A 34 -4.88 -8.13 13.27
C VAL A 34 -6.02 -8.58 14.20
N ARG A 35 -6.83 -7.65 14.68
CA ARG A 35 -7.81 -7.91 15.75
C ARG A 35 -9.24 -7.61 15.32
N THR A 36 -10.20 -8.20 16.00
CA THR A 36 -11.64 -7.99 15.73
C THR A 36 -12.15 -6.62 16.15
N SER A 37 -11.48 -5.95 17.08
CA SER A 37 -11.88 -4.63 17.63
C SER A 37 -10.65 -3.81 18.01
N PRO A 38 -10.75 -2.48 18.12
CA PRO A 38 -9.63 -1.58 18.38
C PRO A 38 -9.16 -1.62 19.85
N THR A 39 -8.78 -2.79 20.32
CA THR A 39 -8.26 -3.02 21.66
C THR A 39 -7.35 -4.24 21.71
N THR A 40 -6.32 -4.19 22.56
CA THR A 40 -5.41 -5.33 22.78
C THR A 40 -6.09 -6.55 23.44
N LYS A 41 -7.26 -6.37 24.04
CA LYS A 41 -8.04 -7.44 24.67
C LYS A 41 -8.91 -8.21 23.68
N SER A 42 -9.13 -7.69 22.48
CA SER A 42 -9.96 -8.36 21.49
C SER A 42 -9.23 -9.53 20.82
N ARG A 43 -10.02 -10.44 20.25
CA ARG A 43 -9.51 -11.64 19.59
C ARG A 43 -8.61 -11.27 18.39
N VAL A 44 -7.51 -11.98 18.27
CA VAL A 44 -6.65 -11.93 17.08
C VAL A 44 -7.30 -12.77 15.98
N VAL A 45 -7.59 -12.15 14.83
CA VAL A 45 -8.13 -12.83 13.65
C VAL A 45 -7.04 -13.39 12.76
N LYS A 46 -5.89 -12.71 12.73
CA LYS A 46 -4.73 -13.12 11.94
C LYS A 46 -3.44 -12.52 12.50
N VAL A 47 -2.33 -13.22 12.28
CA VAL A 47 -0.99 -12.69 12.47
C VAL A 47 -0.36 -12.51 11.09
N VAL A 48 0.10 -11.30 10.80
CA VAL A 48 0.66 -10.94 9.49
C VAL A 48 2.12 -10.50 9.61
N PRO A 49 2.93 -10.67 8.57
CA PRO A 49 4.33 -10.25 8.58
C PRO A 49 4.46 -8.73 8.47
N SER A 50 5.66 -8.21 8.76
CA SER A 50 6.06 -6.86 8.35
C SER A 50 6.20 -6.79 6.83
N GLY A 51 5.77 -5.67 6.24
CA GLY A 51 5.86 -5.42 4.80
C GLY A 51 4.59 -5.71 4.01
N ASP A 52 3.51 -6.16 4.65
CA ASP A 52 2.19 -6.23 3.99
C ASP A 52 1.63 -4.83 3.75
N ILE A 53 0.96 -4.66 2.62
CA ILE A 53 0.27 -3.41 2.28
C ILE A 53 -1.20 -3.53 2.66
N VAL A 54 -1.68 -2.49 3.33
CA VAL A 54 -3.08 -2.38 3.79
C VAL A 54 -3.63 -1.00 3.48
N ASN A 55 -4.92 -0.94 3.19
CA ASN A 55 -5.67 0.31 3.14
C ASN A 55 -6.45 0.51 4.44
N SER A 56 -6.65 1.77 4.82
CA SER A 56 -7.51 2.16 5.92
C SER A 56 -8.21 3.48 5.61
N ASP A 57 -9.52 3.50 5.79
CA ASP A 57 -10.38 4.67 5.70
C ASP A 57 -11.01 5.04 7.07
N GLU A 58 -10.82 4.19 8.07
CA GLU A 58 -11.41 4.34 9.38
C GLU A 58 -10.34 4.25 10.48
N ARG A 59 -10.39 5.22 11.40
CA ARG A 59 -9.52 5.28 12.57
C ARG A 59 -10.35 5.42 13.83
N SER A 60 -10.01 4.62 14.84
CA SER A 60 -10.53 4.73 16.20
C SER A 60 -9.36 4.87 17.17
N ASP A 61 -9.17 6.06 17.74
CA ASP A 61 -8.02 6.42 18.57
C ASP A 61 -6.67 6.07 17.89
N ASN A 62 -5.94 5.13 18.48
CA ASN A 62 -4.66 4.65 17.97
C ASN A 62 -4.78 3.38 17.12
N TRP A 63 -5.98 3.02 16.68
CA TRP A 63 -6.24 1.83 15.87
C TRP A 63 -6.77 2.22 14.50
N TYR A 64 -6.31 1.51 13.50
CA TYR A 64 -6.81 1.61 12.13
C TYR A 64 -7.55 0.35 11.76
N LYS A 65 -8.75 0.50 11.21
CA LYS A 65 -9.45 -0.59 10.55
C LYS A 65 -8.83 -0.78 9.19
N VAL A 66 -8.22 -1.91 8.97
CA VAL A 66 -7.41 -2.19 7.78
C VAL A 66 -8.02 -3.29 6.94
N GLU A 67 -7.76 -3.21 5.64
CA GLU A 67 -8.00 -4.23 4.65
C GLU A 67 -6.72 -4.51 3.88
N SER A 68 -6.37 -5.78 3.71
CA SER A 68 -5.17 -6.17 2.98
C SER A 68 -5.27 -5.87 1.49
N VAL A 69 -4.20 -5.33 0.90
CA VAL A 69 -4.11 -5.02 -0.53
C VAL A 69 -3.23 -6.03 -1.25
N ASP A 70 -2.07 -6.32 -0.66
CA ASP A 70 -1.04 -7.15 -1.27
C ASP A 70 -0.57 -8.21 -0.26
N SER A 71 -1.43 -9.17 -0.01
CA SER A 71 -1.21 -10.29 0.89
C SER A 71 -1.53 -11.61 0.20
N GLU A 72 -0.84 -12.69 0.58
CA GLU A 72 -1.11 -14.04 0.06
C GLU A 72 -2.51 -14.55 0.44
N SER A 73 -3.07 -14.02 1.51
CA SER A 73 -4.46 -14.28 1.90
C SER A 73 -5.10 -13.01 2.45
N GLU A 74 -6.28 -12.71 1.97
CA GLU A 74 -7.06 -11.53 2.38
C GLU A 74 -7.35 -11.54 3.87
N TYR A 75 -7.33 -10.36 4.47
CA TYR A 75 -7.74 -10.14 5.85
C TYR A 75 -8.26 -8.72 6.04
N ASN A 76 -9.09 -8.55 7.02
CA ASN A 76 -9.53 -7.27 7.56
C ASN A 76 -9.57 -7.31 9.09
N GLY A 77 -9.54 -6.15 9.71
CA GLY A 77 -9.59 -6.01 11.16
C GLY A 77 -8.84 -4.77 11.63
N TYR A 78 -8.43 -4.76 12.88
CA TYR A 78 -7.79 -3.60 13.50
C TYR A 78 -6.32 -3.84 13.77
N ILE A 79 -5.47 -2.88 13.37
CA ILE A 79 -4.04 -2.83 13.67
C ILE A 79 -3.73 -1.52 14.42
N HIS A 80 -2.90 -1.59 15.44
CA HIS A 80 -2.45 -0.41 16.17
C HIS A 80 -1.54 0.45 15.28
N ASN A 81 -1.70 1.78 15.33
CA ASN A 81 -1.00 2.72 14.45
C ASN A 81 0.53 2.65 14.55
N SER A 82 1.08 2.30 15.72
CA SER A 82 2.54 2.13 15.90
C SER A 82 3.15 1.01 15.07
N LEU A 83 2.30 0.12 14.51
CA LEU A 83 2.70 -1.01 13.66
C LEU A 83 2.44 -0.74 12.17
N LEU A 84 2.10 0.50 11.82
CA LEU A 84 1.80 0.94 10.47
C LEU A 84 2.71 2.10 10.06
N LYS A 85 3.24 2.04 8.86
CA LYS A 85 3.99 3.13 8.23
C LYS A 85 3.22 3.62 7.01
N PRO A 86 2.97 4.93 6.85
CA PRO A 86 2.36 5.46 5.65
C PRO A 86 3.26 5.20 4.44
N VAL A 87 2.65 4.80 3.34
CA VAL A 87 3.31 4.60 2.05
C VAL A 87 2.52 5.31 0.96
N THR A 88 3.20 5.64 -0.14
CA THR A 88 2.58 6.25 -1.32
C THR A 88 2.80 5.35 -2.51
N GLU A 89 1.71 4.95 -3.15
CA GLU A 89 1.77 4.25 -4.42
C GLU A 89 2.30 5.18 -5.52
N ARG A 90 3.22 4.69 -6.32
CA ARG A 90 3.83 5.43 -7.43
C ARG A 90 4.08 4.53 -8.63
N ASN A 91 4.05 5.14 -9.81
CA ASN A 91 4.42 4.50 -11.06
C ASN A 91 5.79 5.01 -11.52
N VAL A 92 6.60 4.12 -12.11
CA VAL A 92 7.83 4.52 -12.79
C VAL A 92 7.56 4.95 -14.22
N LEU A 93 8.49 5.70 -14.80
CA LEU A 93 8.40 6.15 -16.19
C LEU A 93 8.23 4.96 -17.15
N PRO A 94 7.43 5.11 -18.22
CA PRO A 94 7.11 4.02 -19.16
C PRO A 94 8.28 3.63 -20.07
N ASN A 95 9.38 4.38 -20.05
CA ASN A 95 10.51 4.21 -20.97
C ASN A 95 11.51 3.16 -20.50
N GLY A 96 11.09 1.88 -20.52
CA GLY A 96 11.94 0.74 -20.22
C GLY A 96 12.04 0.40 -18.72
N ASN A 97 12.90 -0.54 -18.40
CA ASN A 97 13.08 -1.03 -17.05
C ASN A 97 13.85 -0.06 -16.15
N THR A 98 13.33 0.16 -14.98
CA THR A 98 13.97 0.94 -13.91
C THR A 98 14.75 0.01 -12.98
N ASN A 99 16.01 0.32 -12.72
CA ASN A 99 16.83 -0.45 -11.79
C ASN A 99 16.41 -0.21 -10.34
N VAL A 100 16.18 -1.29 -9.62
CA VAL A 100 16.04 -1.31 -8.16
C VAL A 100 17.38 -1.66 -7.54
N ARG A 101 17.86 -0.87 -6.61
CA ARG A 101 19.21 -1.01 -6.03
C ARG A 101 19.14 -1.40 -4.54
N ALA A 102 20.24 -2.01 -4.07
CA ALA A 102 20.35 -2.42 -2.66
C ALA A 102 20.50 -1.23 -1.69
N ALA A 103 20.97 -0.08 -2.17
CA ALA A 103 21.08 1.15 -1.39
C ALA A 103 20.85 2.37 -2.30
N GLY A 104 20.61 3.54 -1.70
CA GLY A 104 20.38 4.81 -2.39
C GLY A 104 21.63 5.42 -3.02
N SER A 105 22.23 4.72 -3.97
CA SER A 105 23.44 5.14 -4.67
C SER A 105 23.55 4.47 -6.04
N LEU A 106 24.07 5.21 -7.04
CA LEU A 106 24.36 4.67 -8.37
C LEU A 106 25.46 3.59 -8.34
N LYS A 107 26.34 3.61 -7.32
CA LYS A 107 27.38 2.60 -7.12
C LYS A 107 26.86 1.32 -6.45
N SER A 108 25.65 1.36 -5.90
CA SER A 108 25.04 0.21 -5.24
C SER A 108 24.61 -0.86 -6.24
N LYS A 109 24.69 -2.13 -5.81
CA LYS A 109 24.28 -3.29 -6.61
C LYS A 109 22.83 -3.15 -7.08
N VAL A 110 22.55 -3.43 -8.35
CA VAL A 110 21.21 -3.63 -8.89
C VAL A 110 20.70 -4.99 -8.39
N ILE A 111 19.57 -4.99 -7.70
CA ILE A 111 18.95 -6.17 -7.11
C ILE A 111 17.66 -6.59 -7.81
N GLY A 112 17.17 -5.78 -8.74
CA GLY A 112 15.96 -6.04 -9.50
C GLY A 112 15.70 -4.94 -10.52
N LYS A 113 14.65 -5.13 -11.30
CA LYS A 113 14.15 -4.15 -12.27
C LYS A 113 12.63 -4.10 -12.17
N VAL A 114 12.06 -2.94 -12.40
CA VAL A 114 10.62 -2.68 -12.45
C VAL A 114 10.29 -1.90 -13.72
N ASN A 115 9.06 -2.00 -14.17
CA ASN A 115 8.51 -1.27 -15.31
C ASN A 115 7.25 -0.49 -14.90
N SER A 116 6.62 0.20 -15.83
CA SER A 116 5.44 1.03 -15.57
C SER A 116 4.17 0.25 -15.19
N GLU A 117 4.16 -1.06 -15.36
CA GLU A 117 3.04 -1.93 -14.96
C GLU A 117 3.18 -2.42 -13.52
N ASP A 118 4.38 -2.26 -12.93
CA ASP A 118 4.64 -2.69 -11.56
C ASP A 118 4.11 -1.67 -10.55
N VAL A 119 3.43 -2.17 -9.54
CA VAL A 119 2.99 -1.36 -8.40
C VAL A 119 4.14 -1.21 -7.41
N ILE A 120 4.48 0.04 -7.09
CA ILE A 120 5.58 0.40 -6.22
C ILE A 120 5.08 1.32 -5.11
N TYR A 121 5.45 1.03 -3.87
CA TYR A 121 5.14 1.86 -2.72
C TYR A 121 6.42 2.53 -2.21
N THR A 122 6.45 3.87 -2.19
CA THR A 122 7.53 4.63 -1.55
C THR A 122 7.27 4.73 -0.05
N ILE A 123 8.32 4.52 0.75
CA ILE A 123 8.26 4.48 2.21
C ILE A 123 8.89 5.75 2.76
N GLY A 124 8.07 6.62 3.35
CA GLY A 124 8.53 7.90 3.90
C GLY A 124 9.08 8.86 2.83
N ASN A 125 9.94 9.78 3.26
CA ASN A 125 10.53 10.80 2.40
C ASN A 125 11.78 10.29 1.68
N LYS A 126 12.05 10.85 0.50
CA LYS A 126 13.29 10.60 -0.22
C LYS A 126 14.51 11.14 0.56
N ASN A 127 15.63 10.46 0.42
CA ASN A 127 16.92 10.88 0.94
C ASN A 127 17.93 11.03 -0.22
N LYS A 128 18.46 12.24 -0.41
CA LYS A 128 19.42 12.55 -1.49
C LYS A 128 18.96 12.08 -2.87
N GLY A 129 17.65 12.25 -3.17
CA GLY A 129 17.06 11.86 -4.44
C GLY A 129 16.65 10.37 -4.54
N TRP A 130 16.81 9.58 -3.49
CA TRP A 130 16.47 8.16 -3.48
C TRP A 130 15.27 7.88 -2.59
N TYR A 131 14.31 7.13 -3.12
CA TYR A 131 13.22 6.56 -2.35
C TYR A 131 13.55 5.14 -1.92
N HIS A 132 13.33 4.85 -0.64
CA HIS A 132 13.18 3.47 -0.18
C HIS A 132 11.83 2.97 -0.66
N VAL A 133 11.79 1.83 -1.33
CA VAL A 133 10.58 1.30 -1.95
C VAL A 133 10.27 -0.10 -1.49
N ARG A 134 8.96 -0.40 -1.43
CA ARG A 134 8.40 -1.75 -1.31
C ARG A 134 7.81 -2.10 -2.68
N LEU A 135 8.27 -3.19 -3.25
CA LEU A 135 7.79 -3.72 -4.52
C LEU A 135 6.60 -4.65 -4.28
N SER A 136 5.70 -4.76 -5.25
CA SER A 136 4.61 -5.71 -5.15
C SER A 136 5.15 -7.15 -5.01
N LYS A 137 4.32 -8.05 -4.49
CA LYS A 137 4.71 -9.46 -4.23
C LYS A 137 5.10 -10.26 -5.48
N TYR A 138 4.71 -9.78 -6.65
CA TYR A 138 4.90 -10.48 -7.93
C TYR A 138 6.26 -10.23 -8.58
N GLN A 139 7.17 -9.50 -7.95
CA GLN A 139 8.51 -9.27 -8.50
C GLN A 139 9.39 -10.52 -8.41
N ALA A 140 9.97 -10.90 -9.55
CA ALA A 140 10.52 -12.24 -9.85
C ALA A 140 11.71 -12.72 -9.00
N ASN A 141 12.29 -11.96 -8.10
CA ASN A 141 13.50 -12.34 -7.36
C ASN A 141 13.31 -12.41 -5.84
N GLY A 142 12.07 -12.44 -5.37
CA GLY A 142 11.75 -12.58 -3.94
C GLY A 142 12.17 -11.39 -3.06
N LYS A 143 12.78 -10.35 -3.63
CA LYS A 143 13.17 -9.14 -2.91
C LYS A 143 12.06 -8.11 -2.97
N LYS A 144 11.44 -7.86 -1.82
CA LYS A 144 10.34 -6.89 -1.70
C LYS A 144 10.79 -5.45 -1.51
N PHE A 145 12.04 -5.18 -1.17
CA PHE A 145 12.55 -3.86 -0.82
C PHE A 145 13.79 -3.48 -1.60
N GLY A 146 13.96 -2.19 -1.85
CA GLY A 146 15.13 -1.62 -2.50
C GLY A 146 15.06 -0.10 -2.59
N TYR A 147 15.85 0.46 -3.50
CA TYR A 147 15.93 1.91 -3.70
C TYR A 147 15.79 2.25 -5.18
N ILE A 148 14.99 3.26 -5.46
CA ILE A 148 14.78 3.84 -6.79
C ILE A 148 15.03 5.35 -6.72
N HIS A 149 15.77 5.88 -7.69
CA HIS A 149 16.02 7.33 -7.78
C HIS A 149 14.75 8.06 -8.22
N GLU A 150 14.53 9.27 -7.66
CA GLU A 150 13.34 10.09 -7.92
C GLU A 150 13.09 10.36 -9.41
N SER A 151 14.14 10.53 -10.21
CA SER A 151 14.03 10.78 -11.66
C SER A 151 13.40 9.62 -12.46
N ARG A 152 13.11 8.51 -11.82
CA ARG A 152 12.50 7.35 -12.45
C ARG A 152 10.99 7.24 -12.21
N PHE A 153 10.43 8.11 -11.37
CA PHE A 153 8.99 8.16 -11.12
C PHE A 153 8.29 9.15 -12.04
N GLN A 154 7.02 8.89 -12.29
CA GLN A 154 6.12 9.87 -12.87
C GLN A 154 5.72 10.88 -11.80
N ASP A 155 5.67 12.17 -12.16
CA ASP A 155 5.17 13.26 -11.31
C ASP A 155 3.64 13.24 -11.25
#